data_42f659679dccaabcfb38d1e83a43df60
#
_entry.id   42f659679dccaabcfb38d1e83a43df60
#
_cell.length_a   1.000
_cell.length_b   1.000
_cell.length_c   1.000
_cell.angle_alpha   90.00
_cell.angle_beta   90.00
_cell.angle_gamma   90.00
#
_symmetry.space_group_name_H-M   'P 1'
#
loop_
_entity.id
_entity.type
_entity.pdbx_description
1 polymer ?
#
loop_
_entity_poly.entity_id
_entity_poly.type
_entity_poly.pdbx_seq_one_letter_code
_entity_poly.pdbx_strand_id
1 'polypeptide(L)'
;LGSFILLGIDRNNASLILIGAISSALLAIAFSTLLKWMEHAKLKTIFATFIVLFAGLGASFVSGMMPSMGQQTLIIAGKLGPEPEILANMYKLLIEENTKLKVEVKPNFGKTSFLYEALKNGDIDIYPEFTGTITESLLKPAPKVSHDPQEVYEMAKEGILKQDGLAF
;
A
#
# COMPACT_ATOMS: atom_id res chain seq x y z
N LEU A 1 -2.09 -13.02 0.60
CA LEU A 1 -2.27 -14.26 -0.17
C LEU A 1 -3.49 -14.16 -1.09
N GLY A 2 -4.64 -13.68 -0.61
CA GLY A 2 -5.83 -13.46 -1.45
C GLY A 2 -5.59 -12.49 -2.61
N SER A 3 -4.73 -11.51 -2.44
CA SER A 3 -4.36 -10.55 -3.50
C SER A 3 -3.70 -11.23 -4.70
N PHE A 4 -2.89 -12.29 -4.49
CA PHE A 4 -2.28 -13.05 -5.59
C PHE A 4 -3.31 -13.82 -6.41
N ILE A 5 -4.35 -14.34 -5.75
CA ILE A 5 -5.44 -15.05 -6.44
C ILE A 5 -6.23 -14.06 -7.29
N LEU A 6 -6.62 -12.91 -6.70
CA LEU A 6 -7.36 -11.87 -7.42
C LEU A 6 -6.54 -11.32 -8.60
N LEU A 7 -5.26 -11.00 -8.38
CA LEU A 7 -4.37 -10.52 -9.43
C LEU A 7 -4.18 -11.58 -10.55
N GLY A 8 -4.15 -12.86 -10.17
CA GLY A 8 -4.07 -13.95 -11.12
C GLY A 8 -5.33 -14.07 -11.99
N ILE A 9 -6.51 -13.85 -11.40
CA ILE A 9 -7.79 -13.82 -12.13
C ILE A 9 -7.81 -12.63 -13.10
N ASP A 10 -7.48 -11.43 -12.61
CA ASP A 10 -7.49 -10.20 -13.41
C ASP A 10 -6.51 -10.26 -14.60
N ARG A 11 -5.37 -10.91 -14.41
CA ARG A 11 -4.33 -11.08 -15.45
C ARG A 11 -4.46 -12.36 -16.26
N ASN A 12 -5.50 -13.16 -16.04
CA ASN A 12 -5.69 -14.50 -16.63
C ASN A 12 -4.44 -15.37 -16.49
N ASN A 13 -3.78 -15.33 -15.34
CA ASN A 13 -2.52 -16.02 -15.05
C ASN A 13 -2.73 -17.14 -14.04
N ALA A 14 -2.86 -18.37 -14.54
CA ALA A 14 -3.08 -19.55 -13.72
C ALA A 14 -1.96 -19.79 -12.69
N SER A 15 -0.72 -19.44 -13.02
CA SER A 15 0.41 -19.62 -12.09
C SER A 15 0.27 -18.75 -10.83
N LEU A 16 -0.17 -17.51 -10.95
CA LEU A 16 -0.42 -16.63 -9.80
C LEU A 16 -1.57 -17.15 -8.93
N ILE A 17 -2.63 -17.67 -9.56
CA ILE A 17 -3.76 -18.27 -8.85
C ILE A 17 -3.29 -19.50 -8.05
N LEU A 18 -2.52 -20.38 -8.68
CA LEU A 18 -1.98 -21.59 -8.04
C LEU A 18 -1.04 -21.25 -6.88
N ILE A 19 -0.13 -20.28 -7.06
CA ILE A 19 0.78 -19.82 -5.99
C ILE A 19 -0.04 -19.29 -4.81
N GLY A 20 -1.04 -18.47 -5.05
CA GLY A 20 -1.91 -17.93 -4.01
C GLY A 20 -2.71 -19.03 -3.29
N ALA A 21 -3.25 -19.99 -4.03
CA ALA A 21 -4.03 -21.09 -3.48
C ALA A 21 -3.15 -22.05 -2.65
N ILE A 22 -2.00 -22.47 -3.18
CA ILE A 22 -1.06 -23.35 -2.48
C ILE A 22 -0.53 -22.68 -1.21
N SER A 23 -0.15 -21.41 -1.29
CA SER A 23 0.34 -20.66 -0.14
C SER A 23 -0.74 -20.52 0.95
N SER A 24 -2.00 -20.32 0.56
CA SER A 24 -3.12 -20.27 1.50
C SER A 24 -3.38 -21.61 2.16
N ALA A 25 -3.30 -22.72 1.41
CA ALA A 25 -3.45 -24.05 1.94
C ALA A 25 -2.33 -24.42 2.92
N LEU A 26 -1.08 -24.11 2.57
CA LEU A 26 0.07 -24.33 3.46
C LEU A 26 -0.05 -23.52 4.76
N LEU A 27 -0.50 -22.28 4.66
CA LEU A 27 -0.74 -21.44 5.84
C LEU A 27 -1.84 -22.03 6.73
N ALA A 28 -2.94 -22.53 6.15
CA ALA A 28 -4.02 -23.15 6.89
C ALA A 28 -3.55 -24.43 7.61
N ILE A 29 -2.74 -25.26 6.96
CA ILE A 29 -2.16 -26.48 7.55
C ILE A 29 -1.20 -26.10 8.69
N ALA A 30 -0.32 -25.11 8.49
CA ALA A 30 0.61 -24.65 9.51
C ALA A 30 -0.15 -24.13 10.74
N PHE A 31 -1.19 -23.33 10.53
CA PHE A 31 -2.02 -22.79 11.61
C PHE A 31 -2.79 -23.89 12.35
N SER A 32 -3.36 -24.86 11.63
CA SER A 32 -4.03 -26.00 12.22
C SER A 32 -3.09 -26.87 13.06
N THR A 33 -1.87 -27.07 12.57
CA THR A 33 -0.83 -27.82 13.30
C THR A 33 -0.39 -27.08 14.56
N LEU A 34 -0.25 -25.75 14.48
CA LEU A 34 0.06 -24.89 15.62
C LEU A 34 -1.02 -24.98 16.71
N LEU A 35 -2.29 -24.90 16.29
CA LEU A 35 -3.42 -25.02 17.23
C LEU A 35 -3.43 -26.40 17.95
N LYS A 36 -3.23 -27.48 17.20
CA LYS A 36 -3.13 -28.82 17.80
C LYS A 36 -1.97 -28.95 18.78
N TRP A 37 -0.83 -28.34 18.43
CA TRP A 37 0.32 -28.32 19.35
C TRP A 37 0.01 -27.53 20.62
N MET A 38 -0.66 -26.38 20.49
CA MET A 38 -1.07 -25.56 21.64
C MET A 38 -2.07 -26.29 22.55
N GLU A 39 -2.96 -27.11 22.01
CA GLU A 39 -3.92 -27.91 22.78
C GLU A 39 -3.23 -28.90 23.74
N HIS A 40 -2.07 -29.43 23.33
CA HIS A 40 -1.30 -30.39 24.14
C HIS A 40 -0.15 -29.77 24.94
N ALA A 41 0.14 -28.48 24.74
CA ALA A 41 1.25 -27.79 25.38
C ALA A 41 0.86 -27.25 26.78
N LYS A 42 1.82 -27.30 27.70
CA LYS A 42 1.64 -26.68 29.02
C LYS A 42 1.49 -25.15 28.87
N LEU A 43 0.62 -24.54 29.64
CA LEU A 43 0.33 -23.11 29.61
C LEU A 43 1.60 -22.24 29.63
N LYS A 44 2.60 -22.62 30.43
CA LYS A 44 3.91 -21.92 30.51
C LYS A 44 4.66 -21.94 29.17
N THR A 45 4.58 -23.04 28.41
CA THR A 45 5.23 -23.19 27.10
C THR A 45 4.54 -22.30 26.07
N ILE A 46 3.21 -22.24 26.12
CA ILE A 46 2.42 -21.39 25.24
C ILE A 46 2.81 -19.92 25.44
N PHE A 47 2.84 -19.45 26.69
CA PHE A 47 3.25 -18.07 27.01
C PHE A 47 4.69 -17.77 26.57
N ALA A 48 5.62 -18.69 26.79
CA ALA A 48 7.01 -18.52 26.35
C ALA A 48 7.11 -18.40 24.81
N THR A 49 6.37 -19.21 24.07
CA THR A 49 6.35 -19.13 22.59
C THR A 49 5.76 -17.81 22.10
N PHE A 50 4.68 -17.32 22.72
CA PHE A 50 4.12 -16.01 22.38
C PHE A 50 5.10 -14.88 22.67
N ILE A 51 5.80 -14.89 23.80
CA ILE A 51 6.81 -13.88 24.11
C ILE A 51 7.94 -13.88 23.06
N VAL A 52 8.43 -15.03 22.65
CA VAL A 52 9.47 -15.15 21.61
C VAL A 52 8.98 -14.64 20.26
N LEU A 53 7.75 -15.00 19.87
CA LEU A 53 7.13 -14.52 18.62
C LEU A 53 6.93 -13.00 18.63
N PHE A 54 6.39 -12.45 19.71
CA PHE A 54 6.21 -11.00 19.84
C PHE A 54 7.53 -10.25 19.93
N ALA A 55 8.56 -10.79 20.57
CA ALA A 55 9.89 -10.21 20.60
C ALA A 55 10.54 -10.22 19.19
N GLY A 56 10.39 -11.32 18.45
CA GLY A 56 10.87 -11.43 17.08
C GLY A 56 10.17 -10.46 16.12
N LEU A 57 8.85 -10.38 16.20
CA LEU A 57 8.05 -9.41 15.42
C LEU A 57 8.38 -7.96 15.83
N GLY A 58 8.51 -7.69 17.12
CA GLY A 58 8.88 -6.37 17.63
C GLY A 58 10.29 -5.94 17.17
N ALA A 59 11.26 -6.85 17.18
CA ALA A 59 12.60 -6.57 16.66
C ALA A 59 12.59 -6.27 15.16
N SER A 60 11.80 -7.00 14.38
CA SER A 60 11.62 -6.75 12.94
C SER A 60 10.93 -5.40 12.68
N PHE A 61 9.96 -5.04 13.51
CA PHE A 61 9.26 -3.76 13.41
C PHE A 61 10.17 -2.58 13.76
N VAL A 62 10.96 -2.71 14.81
CA VAL A 62 11.94 -1.67 15.23
C VAL A 62 13.06 -1.51 14.19
N SER A 63 13.52 -2.60 13.56
CA SER A 63 14.50 -2.53 12.46
C SER A 63 13.97 -1.82 11.23
N GLY A 64 12.66 -1.93 10.94
CA GLY A 64 11.99 -1.19 9.85
C GLY A 64 11.70 0.27 10.18
N MET A 65 11.69 0.65 11.46
CA MET A 65 11.44 2.01 11.92
C MET A 65 12.72 2.85 12.10
N MET A 66 13.92 2.27 11.98
CA MET A 66 15.13 3.08 12.00
C MET A 66 15.18 3.91 10.72
N PRO A 67 14.98 5.26 10.79
CA PRO A 67 15.22 6.09 9.63
C PRO A 67 16.69 5.92 9.26
N SER A 68 16.95 5.53 8.01
CA SER A 68 18.31 5.57 7.46
C SER A 68 18.79 7.02 7.54
N MET A 69 19.61 7.33 8.53
CA MET A 69 20.29 8.61 8.64
C MET A 69 21.21 8.77 7.43
N GLY A 70 20.70 9.43 6.36
CA GLY A 70 21.62 9.75 5.30
C GLY A 70 21.08 10.14 3.93
N GLN A 71 19.88 9.83 3.53
CA GLN A 71 19.28 10.42 2.32
C GLN A 71 17.76 10.31 2.43
N GLN A 72 17.08 11.45 2.30
CA GLN A 72 15.62 11.45 2.19
C GLN A 72 15.25 10.65 0.93
N THR A 73 14.67 9.48 1.13
CA THR A 73 14.14 8.65 0.06
C THR A 73 12.68 8.99 -0.12
N LEU A 74 12.31 9.45 -1.30
CA LEU A 74 10.95 9.81 -1.65
C LEU A 74 10.20 8.54 -2.04
N ILE A 75 9.04 8.29 -1.41
CA ILE A 75 8.24 7.09 -1.63
C ILE A 75 7.10 7.43 -2.59
N ILE A 76 7.10 6.79 -3.77
CA ILE A 76 6.02 6.92 -4.75
C ILE A 76 5.22 5.63 -4.77
N ALA A 77 3.93 5.72 -4.46
CA ALA A 77 3.04 4.56 -4.52
C ALA A 77 2.21 4.53 -5.80
N GLY A 78 1.93 3.33 -6.30
CA GLY A 78 1.01 3.08 -7.40
C GLY A 78 -0.27 2.40 -6.91
N LYS A 79 -1.42 2.78 -7.46
CA LYS A 79 -2.68 2.03 -7.29
C LYS A 79 -2.56 0.64 -7.90
N LEU A 80 -3.54 -0.20 -7.64
CA LEU A 80 -3.65 -1.51 -8.29
C LEU A 80 -3.82 -1.35 -9.79
N GLY A 81 -2.98 -2.02 -10.57
CA GLY A 81 -3.04 -2.06 -12.02
C GLY A 81 -1.76 -1.58 -12.72
N PRO A 82 -1.63 -1.88 -14.01
CA PRO A 82 -0.41 -1.58 -14.77
C PRO A 82 -0.21 -0.08 -15.05
N GLU A 83 -1.27 0.67 -15.29
CA GLU A 83 -1.18 2.09 -15.59
C GLU A 83 -0.60 2.93 -14.44
N PRO A 84 -1.11 2.83 -13.19
CA PRO A 84 -0.52 3.53 -12.05
C PRO A 84 0.93 3.10 -11.74
N GLU A 85 1.29 1.84 -12.03
CA GLU A 85 2.65 1.35 -11.87
C GLU A 85 3.60 2.02 -12.87
N ILE A 86 3.18 2.16 -14.14
CA ILE A 86 3.95 2.86 -15.17
C ILE A 86 4.15 4.33 -14.77
N LEU A 87 3.08 5.02 -14.37
CA LEU A 87 3.14 6.42 -13.95
C LEU A 87 4.08 6.62 -12.76
N ALA A 88 4.01 5.76 -11.75
CA ALA A 88 4.89 5.82 -10.59
C ALA A 88 6.38 5.65 -10.97
N ASN A 89 6.69 4.74 -11.91
CA ASN A 89 8.04 4.57 -12.42
C ASN A 89 8.49 5.74 -13.30
N MET A 90 7.60 6.36 -14.07
CA MET A 90 7.91 7.59 -14.82
C MET A 90 8.27 8.74 -13.87
N TYR A 91 7.52 8.94 -12.79
CA TYR A 91 7.84 9.94 -11.77
C TYR A 91 9.19 9.67 -11.11
N LYS A 92 9.49 8.40 -10.79
CA LYS A 92 10.81 8.01 -10.29
C LYS A 92 11.92 8.47 -11.21
N LEU A 93 11.85 8.11 -12.49
CA LEU A 93 12.86 8.47 -13.47
C LEU A 93 13.04 9.99 -13.58
N LEU A 94 11.93 10.74 -13.68
CA LEU A 94 11.96 12.20 -13.76
C LEU A 94 12.62 12.84 -12.53
N ILE A 95 12.31 12.35 -11.33
CA ILE A 95 12.84 12.90 -10.09
C ILE A 95 14.33 12.56 -9.96
N GLU A 96 14.72 11.32 -10.20
CA GLU A 96 16.12 10.89 -10.07
C GLU A 96 17.04 11.51 -11.13
N GLU A 97 16.53 11.80 -12.36
CA GLU A 97 17.29 12.49 -13.40
C GLU A 97 17.48 13.99 -13.12
N ASN A 98 16.51 14.64 -12.48
CA ASN A 98 16.53 16.09 -12.29
C ASN A 98 16.89 16.52 -10.86
N THR A 99 17.03 15.58 -9.93
CA THR A 99 17.36 15.86 -8.53
C THR A 99 18.37 14.85 -7.98
N LYS A 100 18.86 15.10 -6.76
CA LYS A 100 19.71 14.15 -6.02
C LYS A 100 18.92 13.25 -5.08
N LEU A 101 17.58 13.31 -5.14
CA LEU A 101 16.71 12.50 -4.30
C LEU A 101 16.72 11.05 -4.80
N LYS A 102 16.70 10.11 -3.88
CA LYS A 102 16.41 8.70 -4.18
C LYS A 102 14.91 8.46 -4.13
N VAL A 103 14.42 7.62 -5.03
CA VAL A 103 13.00 7.30 -5.11
C VAL A 103 12.79 5.80 -4.96
N GLU A 104 11.94 5.43 -4.00
CA GLU A 104 11.41 4.09 -3.85
C GLU A 104 10.01 4.04 -4.47
N VAL A 105 9.77 3.08 -5.37
CA VAL A 105 8.43 2.85 -5.94
C VAL A 105 7.78 1.68 -5.22
N LYS A 106 6.57 1.89 -4.70
CA LYS A 106 5.71 0.86 -4.11
C LYS A 106 4.53 0.58 -5.05
N PRO A 107 4.69 -0.32 -6.05
CA PRO A 107 3.61 -0.64 -6.99
C PRO A 107 2.52 -1.47 -6.31
N ASN A 108 1.29 -1.38 -6.84
CA ASN A 108 0.15 -2.14 -6.34
C ASN A 108 -0.08 -1.98 -4.82
N PHE A 109 0.18 -0.78 -4.30
CA PHE A 109 0.15 -0.48 -2.87
C PHE A 109 -1.26 -0.57 -2.28
N GLY A 110 -2.30 -0.23 -3.06
CA GLY A 110 -3.69 -0.35 -2.62
C GLY A 110 -4.70 0.37 -3.51
N LYS A 111 -5.91 0.51 -2.99
CA LYS A 111 -6.99 1.31 -3.60
C LYS A 111 -6.89 2.77 -3.16
N THR A 112 -7.62 3.66 -3.86
CA THR A 112 -7.65 5.11 -3.63
C THR A 112 -7.70 5.51 -2.14
N SER A 113 -8.66 4.99 -1.38
CA SER A 113 -8.83 5.37 0.03
C SER A 113 -7.61 4.99 0.89
N PHE A 114 -6.98 3.86 0.60
CA PHE A 114 -5.80 3.41 1.34
C PHE A 114 -4.57 4.28 1.02
N LEU A 115 -4.33 4.58 -0.27
CA LEU A 115 -3.23 5.46 -0.67
C LEU A 115 -3.43 6.88 -0.14
N TYR A 116 -4.66 7.37 -0.16
CA TYR A 116 -4.98 8.69 0.35
C TYR A 116 -4.67 8.82 1.85
N GLU A 117 -5.07 7.85 2.66
CA GLU A 117 -4.71 7.84 4.09
C GLU A 117 -3.20 7.66 4.31
N ALA A 118 -2.54 6.82 3.52
CA ALA A 118 -1.10 6.65 3.59
C ALA A 118 -0.34 7.96 3.26
N LEU A 119 -0.82 8.74 2.26
CA LEU A 119 -0.27 10.05 1.94
C LEU A 119 -0.46 11.06 3.09
N LYS A 120 -1.65 11.10 3.68
CA LYS A 120 -1.95 11.97 4.83
C LYS A 120 -1.10 11.66 6.05
N ASN A 121 -0.82 10.38 6.27
CA ASN A 121 0.00 9.92 7.39
C ASN A 121 1.51 10.05 7.15
N GLY A 122 1.94 10.36 5.91
CA GLY A 122 3.35 10.43 5.55
C GLY A 122 4.02 9.07 5.32
N ASP A 123 3.23 8.00 5.11
CA ASP A 123 3.74 6.67 4.77
C ASP A 123 4.20 6.57 3.31
N ILE A 124 3.70 7.48 2.48
CA ILE A 124 4.09 7.72 1.08
C ILE A 124 4.10 9.22 0.82
N ASP A 125 4.87 9.66 -0.18
CA ASP A 125 5.04 11.08 -0.51
C ASP A 125 4.25 11.49 -1.75
N ILE A 126 4.10 10.59 -2.73
CA ILE A 126 3.42 10.86 -4.01
C ILE A 126 2.66 9.61 -4.46
N TYR A 127 1.51 9.80 -5.05
CA TYR A 127 0.87 8.78 -5.88
C TYR A 127 0.05 9.41 -7.02
N PRO A 128 -0.02 8.76 -8.21
CA PRO A 128 -0.86 9.23 -9.31
C PRO A 128 -2.34 8.96 -9.00
N GLU A 129 -3.16 10.02 -9.12
CA GLU A 129 -4.60 9.92 -8.94
C GLU A 129 -5.34 10.66 -10.07
N PHE A 130 -6.58 10.29 -10.31
CA PHE A 130 -7.43 10.92 -11.31
C PHE A 130 -8.30 12.01 -10.71
N THR A 131 -8.45 13.13 -11.40
CA THR A 131 -9.24 14.28 -10.96
C THR A 131 -10.69 13.91 -10.61
N GLY A 132 -11.32 13.05 -11.44
CA GLY A 132 -12.66 12.54 -11.17
C GLY A 132 -12.73 11.73 -9.88
N THR A 133 -11.73 10.89 -9.59
CA THR A 133 -11.69 10.13 -8.34
C THR A 133 -11.56 11.05 -7.13
N ILE A 134 -10.76 12.11 -7.24
CA ILE A 134 -10.63 13.10 -6.17
C ILE A 134 -11.96 13.78 -5.90
N THR A 135 -12.60 14.32 -6.92
CA THR A 135 -13.86 15.07 -6.76
C THR A 135 -15.03 14.20 -6.30
N GLU A 136 -15.13 12.96 -6.78
CA GLU A 136 -16.25 12.08 -6.47
C GLU A 136 -16.08 11.28 -5.17
N SER A 137 -14.84 10.90 -4.83
CA SER A 137 -14.60 9.93 -3.77
C SER A 137 -13.86 10.49 -2.56
N LEU A 138 -13.01 11.52 -2.74
CA LEU A 138 -12.15 12.01 -1.67
C LEU A 138 -12.65 13.33 -1.07
N LEU A 139 -13.19 14.24 -1.87
CA LEU A 139 -13.70 15.52 -1.36
C LEU A 139 -15.02 15.34 -0.60
N LYS A 140 -15.14 16.04 0.53
CA LYS A 140 -16.34 16.06 1.39
C LYS A 140 -16.69 17.48 1.80
N PRO A 141 -17.87 18.00 1.41
CA PRO A 141 -18.85 17.36 0.52
C PRO A 141 -18.34 17.24 -0.92
N ALA A 142 -18.81 16.22 -1.64
CA ALA A 142 -18.49 16.10 -3.05
C ALA A 142 -19.00 17.34 -3.82
N PRO A 143 -18.16 17.96 -4.68
CA PRO A 143 -18.59 19.09 -5.49
C PRO A 143 -19.65 18.71 -6.52
N LYS A 144 -20.28 19.71 -7.15
CA LYS A 144 -21.19 19.46 -8.26
C LYS A 144 -20.43 18.81 -9.41
N VAL A 145 -21.05 17.81 -10.03
CA VAL A 145 -20.48 17.13 -11.20
C VAL A 145 -20.31 18.14 -12.34
N SER A 146 -19.11 18.24 -12.88
CA SER A 146 -18.82 18.96 -14.12
C SER A 146 -18.28 17.99 -15.17
N HIS A 147 -18.54 18.28 -16.44
CA HIS A 147 -18.02 17.53 -17.59
C HIS A 147 -16.86 18.27 -18.27
N ASP A 148 -16.51 19.46 -17.79
CA ASP A 148 -15.34 20.19 -18.27
C ASP A 148 -14.09 19.71 -17.55
N PRO A 149 -13.09 19.13 -18.27
CA PRO A 149 -11.88 18.60 -17.66
C PRO A 149 -11.09 19.66 -16.86
N GLN A 150 -11.07 20.91 -17.32
CA GLN A 150 -10.36 21.98 -16.65
C GLN A 150 -11.05 22.37 -15.34
N GLU A 151 -12.37 22.46 -15.34
CA GLU A 151 -13.14 22.76 -14.15
C GLU A 151 -12.99 21.63 -13.10
N VAL A 152 -13.03 20.37 -13.53
CA VAL A 152 -12.80 19.22 -12.64
C VAL A 152 -11.39 19.23 -12.04
N TYR A 153 -10.39 19.60 -12.84
CA TYR A 153 -9.00 19.75 -12.38
C TYR A 153 -8.88 20.82 -11.28
N GLU A 154 -9.42 22.01 -11.51
CA GLU A 154 -9.35 23.09 -10.53
C GLU A 154 -10.13 22.74 -9.24
N MET A 155 -11.30 22.12 -9.38
CA MET A 155 -12.06 21.64 -8.21
C MET A 155 -11.29 20.58 -7.41
N ALA A 156 -10.62 19.64 -8.08
CA ALA A 156 -9.80 18.64 -7.41
C ALA A 156 -8.63 19.28 -6.66
N LYS A 157 -7.89 20.16 -7.33
CA LYS A 157 -6.71 20.85 -6.80
C LYS A 157 -7.03 21.73 -5.59
N GLU A 158 -8.00 22.64 -5.76
CA GLU A 158 -8.39 23.55 -4.68
C GLU A 158 -9.05 22.80 -3.53
N GLY A 159 -9.90 21.80 -3.86
CA GLY A 159 -10.62 21.02 -2.87
C GLY A 159 -9.69 20.21 -1.97
N ILE A 160 -8.72 19.50 -2.56
CA ILE A 160 -7.81 18.66 -1.77
C ILE A 160 -6.83 19.49 -0.93
N LEU A 161 -6.37 20.61 -1.50
CA LEU A 161 -5.53 21.56 -0.78
C LEU A 161 -6.26 22.16 0.43
N LYS A 162 -7.51 22.56 0.25
CA LYS A 162 -8.33 23.17 1.32
C LYS A 162 -8.73 22.16 2.38
N GLN A 163 -9.04 20.90 1.97
CA GLN A 163 -9.53 19.87 2.89
C GLN A 163 -8.41 19.28 3.76
N ASP A 164 -7.27 18.93 3.17
CA ASP A 164 -6.22 18.16 3.82
C ASP A 164 -4.79 18.75 3.62
N GLY A 165 -4.66 19.92 2.98
CA GLY A 165 -3.38 20.56 2.76
C GLY A 165 -2.47 19.85 1.76
N LEU A 166 -3.02 18.95 0.94
CA LEU A 166 -2.27 18.18 -0.05
C LEU A 166 -2.13 18.97 -1.36
N ALA A 167 -0.95 18.93 -1.95
CA ALA A 167 -0.69 19.50 -3.26
C ALA A 167 -1.12 18.54 -4.38
N PHE A 168 -1.61 19.11 -5.51
CA PHE A 168 -2.05 18.38 -6.68
C PHE A 168 -1.31 18.84 -7.93
#